data_00b8916a12ff51597fe4ac6ed835e53d
#
_entry.id   00b8916a12ff51597fe4ac6ed835e53d
#
_cell.length_a   1.000
_cell.length_b   1.000
_cell.length_c   1.000
_cell.angle_alpha   90.00
_cell.angle_beta   90.00
_cell.angle_gamma   90.00
#
_symmetry.space_group_name_H-M   'P 1'
#
loop_
_entity.id
_entity.type
_entity.pdbx_description
1 polymer ?
#
loop_
_entity_poly.entity_id
_entity_poly.type
_entity_poly.pdbx_seq_one_letter_code
_entity_poly.pdbx_strand_id
1 'polypeptide(L)'
;MNSNLNYFTSGTIFIDSNIFIYANSDNHPLKEVSNNFLIRLDESELKGVINGRIIDEIYHKMLLIEVCHKYKINSNEALILIKKTPNLLSEFEAPRDTIEDILNINNLIISK
;
A
#
# COMPACT_ATOMS: atom_id res chain seq x y z
N MET A 1 -11.24 4.89 -16.28
CA MET A 1 -10.56 3.61 -16.14
C MET A 1 -11.50 2.55 -15.64
N ASN A 2 -11.44 1.43 -16.25
CA ASN A 2 -12.20 0.31 -15.73
C ASN A 2 -11.49 -0.28 -14.53
N SER A 3 -12.11 -0.20 -13.39
CA SER A 3 -11.54 -0.69 -12.15
C SER A 3 -11.99 -2.11 -11.79
N ASN A 4 -12.60 -2.82 -12.73
CA ASN A 4 -13.11 -4.15 -12.42
C ASN A 4 -11.99 -5.18 -12.39
N LEU A 5 -11.36 -5.29 -11.24
CA LEU A 5 -10.21 -6.16 -11.02
C LEU A 5 -10.55 -7.64 -11.16
N ASN A 6 -11.82 -7.99 -11.10
CA ASN A 6 -12.26 -9.39 -11.17
C ASN A 6 -12.13 -9.98 -12.58
N TYR A 7 -11.99 -9.14 -13.60
CA TYR A 7 -11.86 -9.60 -14.97
C TYR A 7 -10.43 -9.97 -15.36
N PHE A 8 -9.45 -9.57 -14.56
CA PHE A 8 -8.06 -9.88 -14.87
C PHE A 8 -7.70 -11.26 -14.34
N THR A 9 -7.52 -12.22 -15.26
CA THR A 9 -7.19 -13.61 -14.91
C THR A 9 -5.77 -14.01 -15.32
N SER A 10 -5.19 -13.30 -16.28
CA SER A 10 -3.82 -13.53 -16.73
C SER A 10 -3.27 -12.25 -17.35
N GLY A 11 -1.97 -12.23 -17.63
CA GLY A 11 -1.30 -11.09 -18.21
C GLY A 11 -0.56 -10.24 -17.18
N THR A 12 -0.18 -9.03 -17.58
CA THR A 12 0.60 -8.12 -16.74
C THR A 12 -0.20 -6.85 -16.50
N ILE A 13 -0.24 -6.42 -15.25
CA ILE A 13 -0.98 -5.22 -14.86
C ILE A 13 -0.10 -4.33 -13.97
N PHE A 14 -0.09 -3.03 -14.24
CA PHE A 14 0.52 -2.05 -13.35
C PHE A 14 -0.44 -1.75 -12.21
N ILE A 15 0.08 -1.82 -10.98
CA ILE A 15 -0.75 -1.68 -9.78
C ILE A 15 -0.46 -0.33 -9.13
N ASP A 16 -1.52 0.46 -8.93
CA ASP A 16 -1.41 1.73 -8.23
C ASP A 16 -1.25 1.51 -6.72
N SER A 17 -0.57 2.45 -6.07
CA SER A 17 -0.36 2.40 -4.62
C SER A 17 -1.66 2.28 -3.83
N ASN A 18 -2.74 2.86 -4.34
CA ASN A 18 -4.03 2.86 -3.65
C ASN A 18 -4.58 1.46 -3.40
N ILE A 19 -4.31 0.50 -4.28
CA ILE A 19 -4.75 -0.89 -4.08
C ILE A 19 -4.18 -1.42 -2.76
N PHE A 20 -2.88 -1.21 -2.55
CA PHE A 20 -2.23 -1.69 -1.33
C PHE A 20 -2.70 -0.93 -0.09
N ILE A 21 -2.92 0.37 -0.23
CA ILE A 21 -3.38 1.21 0.88
C ILE A 21 -4.80 0.82 1.28
N TYR A 22 -5.71 0.63 0.32
CA TYR A 22 -7.10 0.22 0.61
C TYR A 22 -7.13 -1.16 1.26
N ALA A 23 -6.31 -2.09 0.78
CA ALA A 23 -6.24 -3.43 1.33
C ALA A 23 -5.83 -3.44 2.80
N ASN A 24 -5.10 -2.43 3.24
CA ASN A 24 -4.60 -2.29 4.61
C ASN A 24 -5.33 -1.23 5.43
N SER A 25 -6.42 -0.67 4.90
CA SER A 25 -7.16 0.42 5.56
C SER A 25 -8.48 -0.12 6.12
N ASP A 26 -8.55 -0.23 7.44
CA ASP A 26 -9.75 -0.69 8.10
C ASP A 26 -10.94 0.22 7.78
N ASN A 27 -12.10 -0.39 7.60
CA ASN A 27 -13.35 0.31 7.31
C ASN A 27 -13.38 1.05 5.96
N HIS A 28 -12.38 0.85 5.11
CA HIS A 28 -12.42 1.44 3.78
C HIS A 28 -13.36 0.66 2.87
N PRO A 29 -14.21 1.33 2.08
CA PRO A 29 -15.18 0.63 1.21
C PRO A 29 -14.53 -0.32 0.20
N LEU A 30 -13.29 -0.02 -0.22
CA LEU A 30 -12.58 -0.82 -1.22
C LEU A 30 -11.61 -1.83 -0.63
N LYS A 31 -11.62 -2.00 0.69
CA LYS A 31 -10.69 -2.93 1.35
C LYS A 31 -10.87 -4.35 0.85
N GLU A 32 -12.10 -4.82 0.83
CA GLU A 32 -12.38 -6.21 0.45
C GLU A 32 -12.02 -6.50 -1.00
N VAL A 33 -12.41 -5.63 -1.92
CA VAL A 33 -12.11 -5.84 -3.34
C VAL A 33 -10.60 -5.75 -3.59
N SER A 34 -9.91 -4.87 -2.89
CA SER A 34 -8.45 -4.72 -3.02
C SER A 34 -7.73 -5.94 -2.47
N ASN A 35 -8.13 -6.45 -1.31
CA ASN A 35 -7.56 -7.66 -0.76
C ASN A 35 -7.80 -8.86 -1.67
N ASN A 36 -9.00 -9.00 -2.21
CA ASN A 36 -9.31 -10.11 -3.10
C ASN A 36 -8.46 -10.06 -4.37
N PHE A 37 -8.22 -8.86 -4.89
CA PHE A 37 -7.33 -8.70 -6.04
C PHE A 37 -5.90 -9.17 -5.72
N LEU A 38 -5.37 -8.77 -4.56
CA LEU A 38 -4.01 -9.14 -4.16
C LEU A 38 -3.89 -10.65 -3.91
N ILE A 39 -4.92 -11.26 -3.36
CA ILE A 39 -4.95 -12.72 -3.17
C ILE A 39 -4.93 -13.42 -4.53
N ARG A 40 -5.72 -12.95 -5.49
CA ARG A 40 -5.73 -13.50 -6.84
C ARG A 40 -4.38 -13.34 -7.52
N LEU A 41 -3.74 -12.18 -7.34
CA LEU A 41 -2.39 -11.97 -7.87
C LEU A 41 -1.42 -13.01 -7.34
N ASP A 42 -1.48 -13.27 -6.03
CA ASP A 42 -0.58 -14.21 -5.37
C ASP A 42 -0.81 -15.65 -5.85
N GLU A 43 -2.03 -15.98 -6.24
CA GLU A 43 -2.44 -17.37 -6.55
C GLU A 43 -2.65 -17.65 -8.03
N SER A 44 -2.51 -16.67 -8.91
CA SER A 44 -2.87 -16.81 -10.31
C SER A 44 -1.69 -16.63 -11.25
N GLU A 45 -1.98 -16.67 -12.55
CA GLU A 45 -0.98 -16.36 -13.59
C GLU A 45 -0.88 -14.86 -13.86
N LEU A 46 -1.71 -14.07 -13.20
CA LEU A 46 -1.66 -12.62 -13.32
C LEU A 46 -0.34 -12.11 -12.72
N LYS A 47 0.31 -11.21 -13.40
CA LYS A 47 1.54 -10.57 -12.91
C LYS A 47 1.30 -9.11 -12.65
N GLY A 48 1.60 -8.67 -11.45
CA GLY A 48 1.53 -7.27 -11.09
C GLY A 48 2.90 -6.62 -11.19
N VAL A 49 2.92 -5.37 -11.62
CA VAL A 49 4.16 -4.59 -11.71
C VAL A 49 4.02 -3.31 -10.92
N ILE A 50 5.00 -3.06 -10.07
CA ILE A 50 5.16 -1.79 -9.38
C ILE A 50 6.60 -1.36 -9.51
N ASN A 51 6.91 -0.13 -9.13
CA ASN A 51 8.29 0.36 -9.12
C ASN A 51 8.63 0.89 -7.73
N GLY A 52 9.89 1.28 -7.53
CA GLY A 52 10.35 1.79 -6.24
C GLY A 52 9.58 3.03 -5.79
N ARG A 53 9.14 3.84 -6.73
CA ARG A 53 8.34 5.04 -6.43
C ARG A 53 7.00 4.68 -5.80
N ILE A 54 6.36 3.62 -6.29
CA ILE A 54 5.11 3.12 -5.73
C ILE A 54 5.33 2.62 -4.30
N ILE A 55 6.44 1.90 -4.07
CA ILE A 55 6.80 1.43 -2.73
C ILE A 55 6.98 2.61 -1.77
N ASP A 56 7.73 3.63 -2.19
CA ASP A 56 7.92 4.82 -1.37
C ASP A 56 6.60 5.51 -1.07
N GLU A 57 5.72 5.61 -2.05
CA GLU A 57 4.42 6.24 -1.89
C GLU A 57 3.56 5.48 -0.88
N ILE A 58 3.56 4.15 -0.95
CA ILE A 58 2.83 3.32 0.01
C ILE A 58 3.38 3.55 1.41
N TYR A 59 4.70 3.51 1.57
CA TYR A 59 5.32 3.71 2.87
C TYR A 59 4.94 5.05 3.48
N HIS A 60 5.07 6.13 2.70
CA HIS A 60 4.77 7.48 3.20
C HIS A 60 3.30 7.66 3.54
N LYS A 61 2.39 7.13 2.72
CA LYS A 61 0.97 7.23 3.00
C LYS A 61 0.56 6.41 4.23
N MET A 62 1.11 5.21 4.39
CA MET A 62 0.83 4.39 5.56
C MET A 62 1.39 5.04 6.83
N LEU A 63 2.59 5.61 6.74
CA LEU A 63 3.17 6.34 7.86
C LEU A 63 2.31 7.54 8.25
N LEU A 64 1.85 8.31 7.27
CA LEU A 64 1.01 9.48 7.51
C LEU A 64 -0.29 9.08 8.23
N ILE A 65 -0.93 8.01 7.77
CA ILE A 65 -2.15 7.50 8.39
C ILE A 65 -1.89 7.10 9.84
N GLU A 66 -0.79 6.39 10.10
CA GLU A 66 -0.45 5.94 11.45
C GLU A 66 -0.15 7.12 12.38
N VAL A 67 0.56 8.12 11.90
CA VAL A 67 0.87 9.32 12.69
C VAL A 67 -0.40 10.07 13.03
N CYS A 68 -1.28 10.27 12.05
CA CYS A 68 -2.56 10.92 12.27
C CYS A 68 -3.38 10.19 13.35
N HIS A 69 -3.40 8.87 13.25
CA HIS A 69 -4.16 8.04 14.17
C HIS A 69 -3.59 8.07 15.59
N LYS A 70 -2.29 7.91 15.70
CA LYS A 70 -1.63 7.87 17.02
C LYS A 70 -1.74 9.18 17.77
N TYR A 71 -1.51 10.29 17.09
CA TYR A 71 -1.47 11.60 17.72
C TYR A 71 -2.78 12.38 17.61
N LYS A 72 -3.77 11.80 16.92
CA LYS A 72 -5.10 12.42 16.72
C LYS A 72 -4.99 13.82 16.09
N ILE A 73 -4.21 13.89 15.02
CA ILE A 73 -3.97 15.13 14.29
C ILE A 73 -4.33 14.94 12.81
N ASN A 74 -4.45 16.04 12.09
CA ASN A 74 -4.77 15.98 10.67
C ASN A 74 -3.51 15.76 9.83
N SER A 75 -3.69 15.56 8.52
CA SER A 75 -2.60 15.26 7.61
C SER A 75 -1.54 16.36 7.56
N ASN A 76 -1.95 17.62 7.56
CA ASN A 76 -1.00 18.72 7.52
C ASN A 76 -0.14 18.77 8.78
N GLU A 77 -0.76 18.57 9.93
CA GLU A 77 -0.04 18.52 11.21
C GLU A 77 0.91 17.34 11.25
N ALA A 78 0.47 16.19 10.72
CA ALA A 78 1.30 14.99 10.68
C ALA A 78 2.53 15.19 9.79
N LEU A 79 2.37 15.82 8.63
CA LEU A 79 3.50 16.12 7.74
C LEU A 79 4.53 16.99 8.44
N ILE A 80 4.08 18.02 9.16
CA ILE A 80 4.98 18.90 9.90
C ILE A 80 5.71 18.12 11.00
N LEU A 81 4.98 17.29 11.73
CA LEU A 81 5.56 16.48 12.81
C LEU A 81 6.64 15.53 12.26
N ILE A 82 6.36 14.86 11.17
CA ILE A 82 7.31 13.93 10.55
C ILE A 82 8.59 14.66 10.15
N LYS A 83 8.45 15.84 9.55
CA LYS A 83 9.62 16.62 9.12
C LYS A 83 10.46 17.13 10.29
N LYS A 84 9.82 17.48 11.40
CA LYS A 84 10.51 18.03 12.57
C LYS A 84 11.10 16.97 13.48
N THR A 85 10.66 15.73 13.36
CA THR A 85 11.04 14.66 14.29
C THR A 85 11.52 13.45 13.50
N PRO A 86 12.78 13.47 13.01
CA PRO A 86 13.27 12.34 12.18
C PRO A 86 13.20 10.99 12.87
N ASN A 87 13.34 10.95 14.20
CA ASN A 87 13.31 9.70 14.96
C ASN A 87 11.89 9.12 15.07
N LEU A 88 10.88 9.87 14.64
CA LEU A 88 9.50 9.42 14.70
C LEU A 88 9.29 8.13 13.90
N LEU A 89 10.03 7.97 12.81
CA LEU A 89 9.90 6.81 11.93
C LEU A 89 10.12 5.49 12.67
N SER A 90 11.00 5.50 13.66
CA SER A 90 11.32 4.28 14.42
C SER A 90 10.18 3.84 15.35
N GLU A 91 9.19 4.70 15.59
CA GLU A 91 8.06 4.37 16.45
C GLU A 91 6.98 3.58 15.73
N PHE A 92 7.04 3.50 14.39
CA PHE A 92 5.99 2.90 13.58
C PHE A 92 6.52 1.72 12.79
N GLU A 93 6.09 0.53 13.17
CA GLU A 93 6.46 -0.70 12.49
C GLU A 93 5.48 -1.06 11.37
N ALA A 94 4.22 -0.64 11.50
CA ALA A 94 3.18 -1.02 10.56
C ALA A 94 3.49 -0.67 9.09
N PRO A 95 4.00 0.53 8.77
CA PRO A 95 4.34 0.83 7.37
C PRO A 95 5.42 -0.11 6.82
N ARG A 96 6.42 -0.45 7.64
CA ARG A 96 7.50 -1.34 7.24
C ARG A 96 6.97 -2.76 7.04
N ASP A 97 6.12 -3.22 7.95
CA ASP A 97 5.53 -4.55 7.86
C ASP A 97 4.66 -4.68 6.61
N THR A 98 3.92 -3.64 6.28
CA THR A 98 3.13 -3.60 5.06
C THR A 98 4.00 -3.75 3.82
N ILE A 99 5.13 -3.05 3.78
CA ILE A 99 6.06 -3.17 2.65
C ILE A 99 6.63 -4.59 2.56
N GLU A 100 7.01 -5.19 3.69
CA GLU A 100 7.49 -6.57 3.69
C GLU A 100 6.45 -7.54 3.15
N ASP A 101 5.20 -7.40 3.56
CA ASP A 101 4.11 -8.23 3.07
C ASP A 101 3.92 -8.08 1.57
N ILE A 102 4.00 -6.85 1.07
CA ILE A 102 3.88 -6.57 -0.36
C ILE A 102 5.02 -7.24 -1.14
N LEU A 103 6.25 -7.13 -0.65
CA LEU A 103 7.41 -7.72 -1.32
C LEU A 103 7.36 -9.26 -1.34
N ASN A 104 6.56 -9.85 -0.47
CA ASN A 104 6.39 -11.30 -0.42
C ASN A 104 5.22 -11.82 -1.26
N ILE A 105 4.47 -10.94 -1.92
CA ILE A 105 3.39 -11.37 -2.80
C ILE A 105 3.99 -12.05 -4.03
N ASN A 106 3.54 -13.28 -4.30
CA ASN A 106 3.94 -13.99 -5.50
C ASN A 106 3.41 -13.25 -6.74
N ASN A 107 4.14 -13.32 -7.83
CA ASN A 107 3.74 -12.71 -9.11
C ASN A 107 3.75 -11.18 -9.09
N LEU A 108 4.33 -10.57 -8.06
CA LEU A 108 4.56 -9.13 -8.05
C LEU A 108 5.99 -8.84 -8.48
N ILE A 109 6.14 -8.03 -9.50
CA ILE A 109 7.43 -7.68 -10.09
C ILE A 109 7.74 -6.23 -9.75
N ILE A 110 8.97 -6.00 -9.24
CA ILE A 110 9.42 -4.65 -8.95
C ILE A 110 10.30 -4.21 -10.13
N SER A 111 9.81 -3.25 -10.90
CA SER A 111 10.59 -2.73 -12.03
C SER A 111 11.51 -1.59 -11.55
N LYS A 112 12.57 -1.41 -12.28
CA LYS A 112 13.53 -0.35 -11.96
C LYS A 112 13.17 0.99 -12.54
#